data_cf54daa64fdd911b3063c3d76447eb5a
#
_entry.id   cf54daa64fdd911b3063c3d76447eb5a
#
_cell.length_a   1.000
_cell.length_b   1.000
_cell.length_c   1.000
_cell.angle_alpha   90.00
_cell.angle_beta   90.00
_cell.angle_gamma   90.00
#
_symmetry.space_group_name_H-M   'P 1'
#
loop_
_entity.id
_entity.type
_entity.pdbx_description
1 polymer ?
#
loop_
_entity_poly.entity_id
_entity_poly.type
_entity_poly.pdbx_seq_one_letter_code
_entity_poly.pdbx_strand_id
1 'polypeptide(L)'
;MTPANEQARRASRLILLSVCIGQTIVGLDQRAIMVALPTLTATFHTAFTTIQWTVLVYDLVLIGLIITMGRLGDLFGRRRFYSLGFLIFVTASALCGLSQTTGQLIFFRAIQAIGGSMIAANGRAIVSVNLPPEERGRALGLTSTAFHIGFLTGPSLGGFLIDTIGWRWIFYMNMPFSLFGAYLAWKVVPETRTKEKTSIDIAGALLLLLTNGLFIYAVDQLPRVGWRHPAAFSALSLSAVSLFFLLRAEAKAETPILDLSMFRVRLFSAGILSLFLISGTLSAINFLLPFYLQNLLGYSPSQVGWIIVADSVVIMIMAPIAGALSDRLGSRLLCTLGCAVIALAQFFLARLDLDASLLRIMAPLAIWGVGWALFNAPNQSSILGAVSGEKIGAAAGMIATTARTGGAMGVALSATLFSSLLSAAGLSGSQIGAPESWRTAPQTFIGSFSTTIYALNFFALLAVFLSALRGRRPD
;
A
#
# COMPACT_ATOMS: atom_id res chain seq x y z
N MET A 1 20.89 20.94 -32.80
CA MET A 1 19.55 20.40 -32.47
C MET A 1 18.53 21.28 -33.16
N THR A 2 17.55 20.69 -33.82
CA THR A 2 16.49 21.45 -34.48
C THR A 2 15.48 21.96 -33.45
N PRO A 3 14.86 23.15 -33.65
CA PRO A 3 13.83 23.71 -32.73
C PRO A 3 12.67 22.73 -32.47
N ALA A 4 12.33 21.88 -33.42
CA ALA A 4 11.30 20.83 -33.27
C ALA A 4 11.71 19.74 -32.24
N ASN A 5 12.99 19.37 -32.19
CA ASN A 5 13.50 18.41 -31.20
C ASN A 5 13.50 18.98 -29.77
N GLU A 6 13.72 20.27 -29.61
CA GLU A 6 13.64 20.96 -28.32
C GLU A 6 12.20 21.03 -27.80
N GLN A 7 11.25 21.37 -28.68
CA GLN A 7 9.83 21.38 -28.32
C GLN A 7 9.31 20.01 -27.91
N ALA A 8 9.67 18.94 -28.65
CA ALA A 8 9.30 17.57 -28.32
C ALA A 8 9.87 17.14 -26.95
N ARG A 9 11.15 17.42 -26.67
CA ARG A 9 11.78 17.14 -25.37
C ARG A 9 11.14 17.93 -24.23
N ARG A 10 10.77 19.18 -24.45
CA ARG A 10 10.06 19.99 -23.46
C ARG A 10 8.69 19.40 -23.14
N ALA A 11 7.93 18.96 -24.14
CA ALA A 11 6.65 18.28 -23.97
C ALA A 11 6.81 16.99 -23.16
N SER A 12 7.77 16.11 -23.51
CA SER A 12 8.06 14.87 -22.79
C SER A 12 8.40 15.12 -21.32
N ARG A 13 9.20 16.15 -21.01
CA ARG A 13 9.55 16.51 -19.62
C ARG A 13 8.32 16.99 -18.83
N LEU A 14 7.44 17.77 -19.44
CA LEU A 14 6.23 18.26 -18.78
C LEU A 14 5.21 17.14 -18.55
N ILE A 15 5.08 16.20 -19.49
CA ILE A 15 4.28 14.98 -19.31
C ILE A 15 4.81 14.17 -18.12
N LEU A 16 6.13 13.92 -18.10
CA LEU A 16 6.77 13.20 -17.01
C LEU A 16 6.58 13.91 -15.67
N LEU A 17 6.72 15.24 -15.62
CA LEU A 17 6.49 16.03 -14.42
C LEU A 17 5.06 15.86 -13.89
N SER A 18 4.05 15.95 -14.78
CA SER A 18 2.65 15.72 -14.40
C SER A 18 2.45 14.35 -13.76
N VAL A 19 3.05 13.30 -14.35
CA VAL A 19 2.94 11.94 -13.82
C VAL A 19 3.69 11.78 -12.50
N CYS A 20 4.87 12.37 -12.37
CA CYS A 20 5.61 12.37 -11.11
C CYS A 20 4.82 13.05 -9.98
N ILE A 21 4.18 14.19 -10.24
CA ILE A 21 3.31 14.86 -9.27
C ILE A 21 2.19 13.92 -8.80
N GLY A 22 1.49 13.27 -9.74
CA GLY A 22 0.42 12.33 -9.40
C GLY A 22 0.91 11.15 -8.54
N GLN A 23 2.06 10.58 -8.88
CA GLN A 23 2.64 9.47 -8.10
C GLN A 23 3.08 9.92 -6.70
N THR A 24 3.70 11.11 -6.59
CA THR A 24 4.13 11.68 -5.30
C THR A 24 2.93 11.90 -4.38
N ILE A 25 1.82 12.45 -4.88
CA ILE A 25 0.61 12.70 -4.10
C ILE A 25 0.02 11.39 -3.58
N VAL A 26 -0.08 10.38 -4.44
CA VAL A 26 -0.61 9.06 -4.03
C VAL A 26 0.26 8.42 -2.96
N GLY A 27 1.60 8.49 -3.11
CA GLY A 27 2.53 7.96 -2.11
C GLY A 27 2.46 8.69 -0.78
N LEU A 28 2.41 10.02 -0.82
CA LEU A 28 2.34 10.91 0.34
C LEU A 28 1.05 10.69 1.14
N ASP A 29 -0.10 10.67 0.47
CA ASP A 29 -1.40 10.46 1.09
C ASP A 29 -1.49 9.12 1.82
N GLN A 30 -0.97 8.03 1.21
CA GLN A 30 -0.97 6.70 1.80
C GLN A 30 -0.21 6.61 3.13
N ARG A 31 0.90 7.33 3.27
CA ARG A 31 1.74 7.26 4.47
C ARG A 31 1.40 8.32 5.51
N ALA A 32 0.97 9.52 5.10
CA ALA A 32 0.61 10.59 6.02
C ALA A 32 -0.57 10.18 6.93
N ILE A 33 -1.57 9.47 6.39
CA ILE A 33 -2.73 9.01 7.15
C ILE A 33 -2.34 8.06 8.31
N MET A 34 -1.30 7.25 8.15
CA MET A 34 -0.88 6.29 9.18
C MET A 34 -0.46 6.98 10.48
N VAL A 35 0.26 8.10 10.37
CA VAL A 35 0.69 8.90 11.55
C VAL A 35 -0.50 9.62 12.20
N ALA A 36 -1.55 9.90 11.43
CA ALA A 36 -2.76 10.56 11.90
C ALA A 36 -3.74 9.62 12.64
N LEU A 37 -3.64 8.30 12.48
CA LEU A 37 -4.62 7.35 13.01
C LEU A 37 -4.85 7.50 14.53
N PRO A 38 -3.84 7.60 15.40
CA PRO A 38 -4.06 7.81 16.83
C PRO A 38 -4.82 9.12 17.11
N THR A 39 -4.42 10.22 16.47
CA THR A 39 -5.08 11.52 16.60
C THR A 39 -6.53 11.48 16.12
N LEU A 40 -6.81 10.81 14.98
CA LEU A 40 -8.16 10.64 14.45
C LEU A 40 -9.02 9.78 15.38
N THR A 41 -8.45 8.72 15.96
CA THR A 41 -9.13 7.86 16.93
C THR A 41 -9.57 8.65 18.15
N ALA A 42 -8.68 9.49 18.70
CA ALA A 42 -8.96 10.36 19.81
C ALA A 42 -9.98 11.46 19.44
N THR A 43 -9.84 12.10 18.27
CA THR A 43 -10.73 13.20 17.83
C THR A 43 -12.16 12.74 17.60
N PHE A 44 -12.35 11.57 16.98
CA PHE A 44 -13.69 11.04 16.68
C PHE A 44 -14.24 10.13 17.78
N HIS A 45 -13.51 9.92 18.87
CA HIS A 45 -13.89 9.00 19.94
C HIS A 45 -14.34 7.63 19.42
N THR A 46 -13.60 7.10 18.46
CA THR A 46 -13.97 5.89 17.72
C THR A 46 -13.13 4.70 18.14
N ALA A 47 -13.65 3.48 17.89
CA ALA A 47 -12.92 2.27 18.17
C ALA A 47 -11.70 2.12 17.23
N PHE A 48 -10.62 1.55 17.74
CA PHE A 48 -9.40 1.22 17.01
C PHE A 48 -9.68 0.42 15.72
N THR A 49 -10.58 -0.56 15.80
CA THR A 49 -11.01 -1.38 14.66
C THR A 49 -11.87 -0.61 13.66
N THR A 50 -12.48 0.51 14.04
CA THR A 50 -13.25 1.35 13.12
C THR A 50 -12.35 2.30 12.34
N ILE A 51 -11.37 2.93 13.02
CA ILE A 51 -10.48 3.90 12.35
C ILE A 51 -9.60 3.25 11.29
N GLN A 52 -9.22 1.97 11.41
CA GLN A 52 -8.46 1.25 10.38
C GLN A 52 -9.14 1.26 9.01
N TRP A 53 -10.50 1.35 8.97
CA TRP A 53 -11.26 1.39 7.72
C TRP A 53 -10.97 2.64 6.88
N THR A 54 -10.41 3.71 7.47
CA THR A 54 -9.96 4.88 6.71
C THR A 54 -8.79 4.54 5.77
N VAL A 55 -7.99 3.54 6.12
CA VAL A 55 -6.90 3.00 5.30
C VAL A 55 -7.41 1.85 4.43
N LEU A 56 -8.12 0.90 5.02
CA LEU A 56 -8.58 -0.30 4.33
C LEU A 56 -9.48 -0.01 3.14
N VAL A 57 -10.43 0.92 3.28
CA VAL A 57 -11.35 1.26 2.19
C VAL A 57 -10.62 1.87 1.00
N TYR A 58 -9.60 2.69 1.26
CA TYR A 58 -8.78 3.27 0.21
C TYR A 58 -8.04 2.20 -0.58
N ASP A 59 -7.36 1.29 0.12
CA ASP A 59 -6.62 0.20 -0.52
C ASP A 59 -7.56 -0.78 -1.24
N LEU A 60 -8.71 -1.14 -0.65
CA LEU A 60 -9.71 -2.01 -1.28
C LEU A 60 -10.24 -1.45 -2.60
N VAL A 61 -10.67 -0.19 -2.59
CA VAL A 61 -11.18 0.48 -3.79
C VAL A 61 -10.09 0.58 -4.85
N LEU A 62 -8.85 0.88 -4.44
CA LEU A 62 -7.73 0.98 -5.34
C LEU A 62 -7.37 -0.38 -5.95
N ILE A 63 -7.36 -1.48 -5.17
CA ILE A 63 -7.15 -2.85 -5.64
C ILE A 63 -8.20 -3.22 -6.68
N GLY A 64 -9.48 -3.00 -6.37
CA GLY A 64 -10.59 -3.38 -7.26
C GLY A 64 -10.64 -2.57 -8.55
N LEU A 65 -10.22 -1.31 -8.54
CA LEU A 65 -10.47 -0.39 -9.65
C LEU A 65 -9.24 -0.06 -10.51
N ILE A 66 -8.00 -0.28 -10.04
CA ILE A 66 -6.80 0.21 -10.75
C ILE A 66 -6.71 -0.29 -12.19
N ILE A 67 -7.03 -1.56 -12.45
CA ILE A 67 -6.96 -2.15 -13.79
C ILE A 67 -8.11 -1.64 -14.66
N THR A 68 -9.31 -1.61 -14.10
CA THR A 68 -10.50 -1.08 -14.77
C THR A 68 -10.33 0.38 -15.16
N MET A 69 -9.78 1.22 -14.26
CA MET A 69 -9.53 2.64 -14.52
C MET A 69 -8.45 2.86 -15.59
N GLY A 70 -7.49 1.95 -15.71
CA GLY A 70 -6.54 1.96 -16.82
C GLY A 70 -7.23 1.73 -18.17
N ARG A 71 -8.07 0.69 -18.26
CA ARG A 71 -8.84 0.36 -19.47
C ARG A 71 -9.87 1.43 -19.84
N LEU A 72 -10.57 1.99 -18.84
CA LEU A 72 -11.48 3.12 -19.08
C LEU A 72 -10.74 4.33 -19.64
N GLY A 73 -9.52 4.60 -19.16
CA GLY A 73 -8.66 5.63 -19.73
C GLY A 73 -8.29 5.37 -21.18
N ASP A 74 -8.06 4.11 -21.57
CA ASP A 74 -7.76 3.73 -22.95
C ASP A 74 -8.96 3.96 -23.88
N LEU A 75 -10.17 3.71 -23.42
CA LEU A 75 -11.41 3.88 -24.21
C LEU A 75 -11.89 5.33 -24.28
N PHE A 76 -11.96 6.01 -23.14
CA PHE A 76 -12.53 7.37 -23.03
C PHE A 76 -11.51 8.48 -23.25
N GLY A 77 -10.22 8.13 -23.26
CA GLY A 77 -9.12 9.08 -23.45
C GLY A 77 -8.31 9.27 -22.17
N ARG A 78 -7.02 8.95 -22.24
CA ARG A 78 -6.12 8.93 -21.08
C ARG A 78 -5.95 10.31 -20.44
N ARG A 79 -5.85 11.39 -21.24
CA ARG A 79 -5.75 12.76 -20.72
C ARG A 79 -6.96 13.12 -19.87
N ARG A 80 -8.16 12.93 -20.41
CA ARG A 80 -9.41 13.28 -19.73
C ARG A 80 -9.56 12.49 -18.44
N PHE A 81 -9.33 11.18 -18.52
CA PHE A 81 -9.46 10.28 -17.37
C PHE A 81 -8.44 10.58 -16.28
N TYR A 82 -7.19 10.87 -16.67
CA TYR A 82 -6.13 11.25 -15.74
C TYR A 82 -6.41 12.59 -15.05
N SER A 83 -6.83 13.60 -15.79
CA SER A 83 -7.20 14.91 -15.24
C SER A 83 -8.44 14.82 -14.32
N LEU A 84 -9.46 14.04 -14.72
CA LEU A 84 -10.63 13.78 -13.89
C LEU A 84 -10.23 13.06 -12.59
N GLY A 85 -9.26 12.13 -12.64
CA GLY A 85 -8.71 11.48 -11.46
C GLY A 85 -8.17 12.47 -10.43
N PHE A 86 -7.41 13.47 -10.86
CA PHE A 86 -6.96 14.56 -9.97
C PHE A 86 -8.12 15.38 -9.40
N LEU A 87 -9.13 15.70 -10.20
CA LEU A 87 -10.29 16.47 -9.73
C LEU A 87 -11.10 15.70 -8.69
N ILE A 88 -11.34 14.41 -8.91
CA ILE A 88 -12.00 13.54 -7.92
C ILE A 88 -11.13 13.46 -6.65
N PHE A 89 -9.82 13.25 -6.80
CA PHE A 89 -8.91 13.12 -5.68
C PHE A 89 -8.86 14.39 -4.83
N VAL A 90 -8.76 15.58 -5.45
CA VAL A 90 -8.72 16.86 -4.72
C VAL A 90 -10.05 17.17 -4.03
N THR A 91 -11.17 16.94 -4.70
CA THR A 91 -12.50 17.16 -4.12
C THR A 91 -12.74 16.23 -2.92
N ALA A 92 -12.41 14.95 -3.08
CA ALA A 92 -12.52 13.98 -1.98
C ALA A 92 -11.54 14.30 -0.85
N SER A 93 -10.33 14.77 -1.13
CA SER A 93 -9.39 15.24 -0.11
C SER A 93 -9.96 16.41 0.68
N ALA A 94 -10.57 17.39 0.02
CA ALA A 94 -11.25 18.50 0.69
C ALA A 94 -12.37 17.99 1.62
N LEU A 95 -13.19 17.06 1.14
CA LEU A 95 -14.29 16.44 1.92
C LEU A 95 -13.75 15.60 3.10
N CYS A 96 -12.63 14.90 2.94
CA CYS A 96 -11.95 14.21 4.04
C CYS A 96 -11.56 15.20 5.14
N GLY A 97 -10.97 16.34 4.78
CA GLY A 97 -10.61 17.39 5.74
C GLY A 97 -11.83 18.06 6.42
N LEU A 98 -12.97 18.07 5.77
CA LEU A 98 -14.23 18.60 6.31
C LEU A 98 -15.02 17.59 7.15
N SER A 99 -14.61 16.32 7.20
CA SER A 99 -15.33 15.25 7.89
C SER A 99 -15.46 15.54 9.39
N GLN A 100 -16.66 15.25 9.93
CA GLN A 100 -16.99 15.42 11.34
C GLN A 100 -17.18 14.07 12.06
N THR A 101 -17.28 12.97 11.30
CA THR A 101 -17.44 11.62 11.83
C THR A 101 -16.52 10.65 11.08
N THR A 102 -16.15 9.56 11.76
CA THR A 102 -15.34 8.48 11.14
C THR A 102 -16.04 7.90 9.90
N GLY A 103 -17.38 7.75 9.93
CA GLY A 103 -18.14 7.24 8.78
C GLY A 103 -18.04 8.15 7.54
N GLN A 104 -18.12 9.47 7.73
CA GLN A 104 -17.90 10.44 6.65
C GLN A 104 -16.48 10.34 6.10
N LEU A 105 -15.49 10.26 6.99
CA LEU A 105 -14.10 10.12 6.57
C LEU A 105 -13.87 8.85 5.76
N ILE A 106 -14.38 7.70 6.20
CA ILE A 106 -14.29 6.42 5.47
C ILE A 106 -14.94 6.54 4.09
N PHE A 107 -16.15 7.13 4.01
CA PHE A 107 -16.86 7.32 2.75
C PHE A 107 -16.08 8.21 1.76
N PHE A 108 -15.57 9.34 2.23
CA PHE A 108 -14.77 10.24 1.37
C PHE A 108 -13.42 9.64 0.98
N ARG A 109 -12.83 8.80 1.84
CA ARG A 109 -11.63 8.01 1.49
C ARG A 109 -11.90 7.02 0.36
N ALA A 110 -13.09 6.40 0.32
CA ALA A 110 -13.47 5.54 -0.81
C ALA A 110 -13.54 6.35 -2.13
N ILE A 111 -14.13 7.54 -2.11
CA ILE A 111 -14.17 8.42 -3.29
C ILE A 111 -12.76 8.89 -3.69
N GLN A 112 -11.92 9.24 -2.73
CA GLN A 112 -10.54 9.64 -2.97
C GLN A 112 -9.75 8.51 -3.64
N ALA A 113 -9.98 7.26 -3.23
CA ALA A 113 -9.34 6.08 -3.84
C ALA A 113 -9.74 5.85 -5.31
N ILE A 114 -10.96 6.22 -5.71
CA ILE A 114 -11.36 6.22 -7.12
C ILE A 114 -10.45 7.18 -7.90
N GLY A 115 -10.29 8.42 -7.44
CA GLY A 115 -9.38 9.38 -8.06
C GLY A 115 -7.93 8.88 -8.08
N GLY A 116 -7.46 8.32 -6.95
CA GLY A 116 -6.13 7.73 -6.82
C GLY A 116 -5.88 6.58 -7.80
N SER A 117 -6.87 5.70 -8.02
CA SER A 117 -6.78 4.61 -8.98
C SER A 117 -6.70 5.10 -10.43
N MET A 118 -7.44 6.15 -10.78
CA MET A 118 -7.36 6.80 -12.09
C MET A 118 -5.98 7.41 -12.34
N ILE A 119 -5.41 8.09 -11.35
CA ILE A 119 -4.06 8.68 -11.43
C ILE A 119 -3.01 7.58 -11.54
N ALA A 120 -3.03 6.58 -10.68
CA ALA A 120 -2.01 5.53 -10.63
C ALA A 120 -1.99 4.65 -11.89
N ALA A 121 -3.16 4.29 -12.42
CA ALA A 121 -3.29 3.47 -13.62
C ALA A 121 -2.88 4.22 -14.89
N ASN A 122 -3.45 5.42 -15.09
CA ASN A 122 -3.26 6.16 -16.34
C ASN A 122 -1.89 6.85 -16.40
N GLY A 123 -1.30 7.25 -15.27
CA GLY A 123 0.01 7.90 -15.26
C GLY A 123 1.10 7.07 -15.92
N ARG A 124 1.22 5.78 -15.57
CA ARG A 124 2.20 4.88 -16.19
C ARG A 124 1.92 4.65 -17.67
N ALA A 125 0.65 4.51 -18.04
CA ALA A 125 0.24 4.32 -19.42
C ALA A 125 0.54 5.56 -20.30
N ILE A 126 0.33 6.77 -19.75
CA ILE A 126 0.68 8.04 -20.41
C ILE A 126 2.18 8.11 -20.70
N VAL A 127 3.03 7.76 -19.75
CA VAL A 127 4.50 7.72 -19.95
C VAL A 127 4.86 6.71 -21.04
N SER A 128 4.30 5.49 -20.98
CA SER A 128 4.63 4.42 -21.92
C SER A 128 4.24 4.72 -23.36
N VAL A 129 3.19 5.52 -23.60
CA VAL A 129 2.69 5.83 -24.94
C VAL A 129 3.32 7.08 -25.54
N ASN A 130 3.57 8.10 -24.69
CA ASN A 130 3.97 9.43 -25.20
C ASN A 130 5.48 9.68 -25.18
N LEU A 131 6.29 8.78 -24.56
CA LEU A 131 7.75 8.92 -24.55
C LEU A 131 8.39 7.93 -25.57
N PRO A 132 9.55 8.34 -26.15
CA PRO A 132 10.34 7.45 -27.02
C PRO A 132 10.70 6.13 -26.29
N PRO A 133 10.77 4.99 -27.02
CA PRO A 133 11.08 3.70 -26.44
C PRO A 133 12.36 3.69 -25.59
N GLU A 134 13.38 4.43 -26.02
CA GLU A 134 14.70 4.52 -25.38
C GLU A 134 14.64 5.24 -24.01
N GLU A 135 13.67 6.15 -23.82
CA GLU A 135 13.50 6.93 -22.59
C GLU A 135 12.47 6.33 -21.63
N ARG A 136 11.63 5.38 -22.08
CA ARG A 136 10.51 4.81 -21.29
C ARG A 136 10.96 4.19 -19.98
N GLY A 137 12.02 3.38 -20.01
CA GLY A 137 12.55 2.72 -18.82
C GLY A 137 12.99 3.72 -17.75
N ARG A 138 13.74 4.75 -18.15
CA ARG A 138 14.19 5.83 -17.27
C ARG A 138 13.00 6.64 -16.72
N ALA A 139 12.02 6.95 -17.57
CA ALA A 139 10.85 7.72 -17.18
C ALA A 139 9.96 6.95 -16.18
N LEU A 140 9.73 5.66 -16.40
CA LEU A 140 9.01 4.79 -15.47
C LEU A 140 9.76 4.65 -14.14
N GLY A 141 11.10 4.58 -14.17
CA GLY A 141 11.94 4.64 -12.98
C GLY A 141 11.75 5.93 -12.19
N LEU A 142 11.73 7.09 -12.87
CA LEU A 142 11.49 8.39 -12.24
C LEU A 142 10.09 8.49 -11.64
N THR A 143 9.05 7.94 -12.29
CA THR A 143 7.69 7.91 -11.71
C THR A 143 7.61 7.04 -10.45
N SER A 144 8.33 5.93 -10.44
CA SER A 144 8.45 5.09 -9.23
C SER A 144 9.20 5.82 -8.11
N THR A 145 10.31 6.49 -8.44
CA THR A 145 11.05 7.32 -7.47
C THR A 145 10.16 8.43 -6.90
N ALA A 146 9.36 9.09 -7.72
CA ALA A 146 8.41 10.13 -7.29
C ALA A 146 7.38 9.58 -6.28
N PHE A 147 6.84 8.38 -6.52
CA PHE A 147 5.97 7.70 -5.56
C PHE A 147 6.69 7.47 -4.22
N HIS A 148 7.92 6.96 -4.26
CA HIS A 148 8.69 6.67 -3.04
C HIS A 148 9.11 7.95 -2.31
N ILE A 149 9.36 9.07 -3.00
CA ILE A 149 9.59 10.37 -2.35
C ILE A 149 8.34 10.79 -1.57
N GLY A 150 7.15 10.71 -2.15
CA GLY A 150 5.91 10.99 -1.44
C GLY A 150 5.70 10.06 -0.25
N PHE A 151 5.93 8.77 -0.46
CA PHE A 151 5.82 7.73 0.56
C PHE A 151 6.81 7.95 1.73
N LEU A 152 8.04 8.41 1.44
CA LEU A 152 9.06 8.75 2.42
C LEU A 152 8.71 10.02 3.21
N THR A 153 8.27 11.07 2.51
CA THR A 153 7.99 12.37 3.13
C THR A 153 6.64 12.43 3.84
N GLY A 154 5.71 11.50 3.50
CA GLY A 154 4.37 11.45 4.07
C GLY A 154 4.31 11.49 5.60
N PRO A 155 5.01 10.59 6.31
CA PRO A 155 4.96 10.55 7.78
C PRO A 155 5.51 11.81 8.43
N SER A 156 6.66 12.32 7.99
CA SER A 156 7.28 13.51 8.59
C SER A 156 6.48 14.78 8.32
N LEU A 157 6.03 14.98 7.06
CA LEU A 157 5.19 16.11 6.71
C LEU A 157 3.81 16.01 7.35
N GLY A 158 3.19 14.82 7.34
CA GLY A 158 1.92 14.56 7.98
C GLY A 158 1.98 14.82 9.48
N GLY A 159 2.99 14.30 10.17
CA GLY A 159 3.21 14.54 11.60
C GLY A 159 3.40 16.02 11.93
N PHE A 160 4.23 16.73 11.15
CA PHE A 160 4.42 18.17 11.31
C PHE A 160 3.12 18.97 11.15
N LEU A 161 2.32 18.65 10.13
CA LEU A 161 1.03 19.32 9.92
C LEU A 161 0.03 19.04 11.05
N ILE A 162 -0.01 17.81 11.57
CA ILE A 162 -0.88 17.43 12.69
C ILE A 162 -0.54 18.26 13.95
N ASP A 163 0.75 18.39 14.27
CA ASP A 163 1.20 19.10 15.45
C ASP A 163 1.01 20.62 15.37
N THR A 164 1.16 21.20 14.17
CA THR A 164 1.18 22.67 14.01
C THR A 164 -0.20 23.27 13.72
N ILE A 165 -0.94 22.66 12.79
CA ILE A 165 -2.19 23.20 12.25
C ILE A 165 -3.36 22.21 12.26
N GLY A 166 -3.10 20.97 12.71
CA GLY A 166 -4.11 19.96 12.93
C GLY A 166 -4.25 18.93 11.80
N TRP A 167 -4.85 17.77 12.13
CA TRP A 167 -4.93 16.60 11.27
C TRP A 167 -5.64 16.83 9.92
N ARG A 168 -6.55 17.81 9.84
CA ARG A 168 -7.28 18.12 8.60
C ARG A 168 -6.33 18.52 7.46
N TRP A 169 -5.21 19.11 7.79
CA TRP A 169 -4.24 19.59 6.81
C TRP A 169 -3.47 18.46 6.10
N ILE A 170 -3.47 17.24 6.63
CA ILE A 170 -2.92 16.09 5.89
C ILE A 170 -3.69 15.82 4.59
N PHE A 171 -4.97 16.20 4.54
CA PHE A 171 -5.80 16.11 3.34
C PHE A 171 -5.68 17.38 2.49
N TYR A 172 -5.71 18.56 3.11
CA TYR A 172 -5.64 19.84 2.38
C TYR A 172 -4.30 20.06 1.69
N MET A 173 -3.20 19.52 2.21
CA MET A 173 -1.89 19.61 1.55
C MET A 173 -1.87 18.96 0.16
N ASN A 174 -2.76 18.01 -0.11
CA ASN A 174 -2.87 17.37 -1.42
C ASN A 174 -3.50 18.31 -2.47
N MET A 175 -4.26 19.32 -2.05
CA MET A 175 -5.06 20.15 -2.94
C MET A 175 -4.22 20.97 -3.94
N PRO A 176 -3.23 21.77 -3.53
CA PRO A 176 -2.45 22.59 -4.47
C PRO A 176 -1.71 21.72 -5.49
N PHE A 177 -1.14 20.61 -5.05
CA PHE A 177 -0.42 19.69 -5.93
C PHE A 177 -1.35 18.96 -6.90
N SER A 178 -2.55 18.55 -6.44
CA SER A 178 -3.54 17.88 -7.30
C SER A 178 -4.13 18.85 -8.34
N LEU A 179 -4.44 20.08 -7.96
CA LEU A 179 -4.91 21.10 -8.90
C LEU A 179 -3.86 21.44 -9.95
N PHE A 180 -2.61 21.60 -9.52
CA PHE A 180 -1.50 21.84 -10.44
C PHE A 180 -1.27 20.62 -11.36
N GLY A 181 -1.33 19.41 -10.82
CA GLY A 181 -1.25 18.16 -11.58
C GLY A 181 -2.36 18.05 -12.62
N ALA A 182 -3.60 18.36 -12.26
CA ALA A 182 -4.76 18.38 -13.16
C ALA A 182 -4.58 19.40 -14.30
N TYR A 183 -4.19 20.62 -13.95
CA TYR A 183 -3.91 21.68 -14.93
C TYR A 183 -2.81 21.28 -15.91
N LEU A 184 -1.70 20.77 -15.39
CA LEU A 184 -0.57 20.34 -16.20
C LEU A 184 -0.95 19.16 -17.10
N ALA A 185 -1.66 18.17 -16.56
CA ALA A 185 -2.15 17.02 -17.31
C ALA A 185 -3.05 17.46 -18.47
N TRP A 186 -4.00 18.35 -18.20
CA TRP A 186 -4.92 18.86 -19.22
C TRP A 186 -4.20 19.61 -20.34
N LYS A 187 -3.18 20.41 -20.00
CA LYS A 187 -2.46 21.26 -20.94
C LYS A 187 -1.43 20.50 -21.79
N VAL A 188 -0.78 19.50 -21.22
CA VAL A 188 0.45 18.93 -21.80
C VAL A 188 0.26 17.51 -22.30
N VAL A 189 -0.62 16.69 -21.67
CA VAL A 189 -0.81 15.32 -22.07
C VAL A 189 -1.63 15.26 -23.37
N PRO A 190 -1.12 14.64 -24.45
CA PRO A 190 -1.91 14.43 -25.65
C PRO A 190 -3.09 13.50 -25.39
N GLU A 191 -4.21 13.74 -26.04
CA GLU A 191 -5.34 12.81 -25.96
C GLU A 191 -5.03 11.56 -26.77
N THR A 192 -4.94 10.46 -26.12
CA THR A 192 -4.70 9.15 -26.75
C THR A 192 -5.85 8.20 -26.41
N ARG A 193 -6.39 7.56 -27.46
CA ARG A 193 -7.44 6.53 -27.33
C ARG A 193 -7.01 5.31 -28.10
N THR A 194 -7.28 4.15 -27.54
CA THR A 194 -7.08 2.90 -28.27
C THR A 194 -8.29 2.66 -29.18
N LYS A 195 -8.05 2.38 -30.46
CA LYS A 195 -9.12 2.04 -31.43
C LYS A 195 -9.59 0.59 -31.31
N GLU A 196 -8.84 -0.25 -30.61
CA GLU A 196 -9.19 -1.64 -30.39
C GLU A 196 -10.33 -1.77 -29.38
N LYS A 197 -11.29 -2.66 -29.66
CA LYS A 197 -12.34 -3.05 -28.70
C LYS A 197 -11.70 -3.85 -27.56
N THR A 198 -11.18 -3.16 -26.58
CA THR A 198 -10.73 -3.81 -25.33
C THR A 198 -11.95 -4.13 -24.48
N SER A 199 -12.17 -5.39 -24.17
CA SER A 199 -13.20 -5.80 -23.23
C SER A 199 -12.82 -5.33 -21.81
N ILE A 200 -13.77 -4.71 -21.12
CA ILE A 200 -13.60 -4.29 -19.72
C ILE A 200 -14.11 -5.44 -18.85
N ASP A 201 -13.23 -6.01 -18.06
CA ASP A 201 -13.63 -7.03 -17.07
C ASP A 201 -14.13 -6.35 -15.77
N ILE A 202 -15.35 -5.80 -15.87
CA ILE A 202 -16.04 -5.21 -14.70
C ILE A 202 -16.38 -6.30 -13.68
N ALA A 203 -16.73 -7.49 -14.15
CA ALA A 203 -17.10 -8.60 -13.30
C ALA A 203 -15.91 -9.06 -12.44
N GLY A 204 -14.73 -9.25 -13.04
CA GLY A 204 -13.50 -9.57 -12.32
C GLY A 204 -13.11 -8.49 -11.31
N ALA A 205 -13.21 -7.21 -11.69
CA ALA A 205 -12.92 -6.09 -10.78
C ALA A 205 -13.88 -6.06 -9.56
N LEU A 206 -15.18 -6.24 -9.78
CA LEU A 206 -16.18 -6.29 -8.71
C LEU A 206 -15.99 -7.53 -7.82
N LEU A 207 -15.75 -8.69 -8.42
CA LEU A 207 -15.49 -9.92 -7.67
C LEU A 207 -14.21 -9.82 -6.83
N LEU A 208 -13.15 -9.19 -7.35
CA LEU A 208 -11.92 -8.94 -6.61
C LEU A 208 -12.15 -8.02 -5.41
N LEU A 209 -12.90 -6.93 -5.61
CA LEU A 209 -13.28 -6.00 -4.55
C LEU A 209 -14.15 -6.68 -3.50
N LEU A 210 -15.16 -7.45 -3.90
CA LEU A 210 -16.04 -8.18 -3.00
C LEU A 210 -15.29 -9.25 -2.22
N THR A 211 -14.43 -10.03 -2.89
CA THR A 211 -13.63 -11.07 -2.23
C THR A 211 -12.75 -10.49 -1.11
N ASN A 212 -11.97 -9.45 -1.43
CA ASN A 212 -11.09 -8.81 -0.44
C ASN A 212 -11.91 -8.09 0.64
N GLY A 213 -12.93 -7.33 0.25
CA GLY A 213 -13.76 -6.56 1.19
C GLY A 213 -14.50 -7.44 2.19
N LEU A 214 -15.14 -8.51 1.72
CA LEU A 214 -15.84 -9.47 2.57
C LEU A 214 -14.88 -10.25 3.47
N PHE A 215 -13.71 -10.63 2.97
CA PHE A 215 -12.70 -11.30 3.77
C PHE A 215 -12.20 -10.39 4.91
N ILE A 216 -11.83 -9.15 4.60
CA ILE A 216 -11.36 -8.18 5.59
C ILE A 216 -12.47 -7.86 6.60
N TYR A 217 -13.72 -7.70 6.14
CA TYR A 217 -14.86 -7.51 7.04
C TYR A 217 -15.07 -8.71 7.96
N ALA A 218 -14.98 -9.95 7.44
CA ALA A 218 -15.07 -11.15 8.24
C ALA A 218 -14.00 -11.19 9.34
N VAL A 219 -12.74 -10.91 8.97
CA VAL A 219 -11.61 -10.83 9.90
C VAL A 219 -11.83 -9.75 10.96
N ASP A 220 -12.33 -8.58 10.60
CA ASP A 220 -12.65 -7.47 11.54
C ASP A 220 -13.75 -7.84 12.56
N GLN A 221 -14.73 -8.67 12.15
CA GLN A 221 -15.81 -9.09 13.04
C GLN A 221 -15.40 -10.18 14.05
N LEU A 222 -14.39 -11.01 13.73
CA LEU A 222 -13.99 -12.14 14.56
C LEU A 222 -13.76 -11.81 16.05
N PRO A 223 -13.04 -10.72 16.43
CA PRO A 223 -12.83 -10.38 17.82
C PRO A 223 -14.08 -9.93 18.57
N ARG A 224 -15.03 -9.33 17.82
CA ARG A 224 -16.24 -8.73 18.40
C ARG A 224 -17.31 -9.77 18.70
N VAL A 225 -17.44 -10.75 17.82
CA VAL A 225 -18.61 -11.65 17.81
C VAL A 225 -18.21 -13.15 17.80
N GLY A 226 -16.94 -13.45 17.63
CA GLY A 226 -16.41 -14.83 17.57
C GLY A 226 -16.68 -15.56 16.25
N TRP A 227 -16.02 -16.72 16.07
CA TRP A 227 -16.06 -17.53 14.85
C TRP A 227 -17.45 -18.09 14.52
N ARG A 228 -18.30 -18.26 15.53
CA ARG A 228 -19.65 -18.87 15.37
C ARG A 228 -20.72 -17.83 15.06
N HIS A 229 -20.37 -16.55 15.07
CA HIS A 229 -21.38 -15.52 14.81
C HIS A 229 -21.78 -15.50 13.33
N PRO A 230 -23.09 -15.46 13.02
CA PRO A 230 -23.58 -15.52 11.63
C PRO A 230 -22.96 -14.48 10.71
N ALA A 231 -22.70 -13.26 11.19
CA ALA A 231 -22.13 -12.18 10.37
C ALA A 231 -20.69 -12.47 9.92
N ALA A 232 -19.82 -12.98 10.81
CA ALA A 232 -18.45 -13.35 10.45
C ALA A 232 -18.42 -14.57 9.52
N PHE A 233 -19.22 -15.58 9.84
CA PHE A 233 -19.30 -16.81 9.05
C PHE A 233 -19.91 -16.54 7.66
N SER A 234 -21.00 -15.77 7.57
CA SER A 234 -21.61 -15.43 6.27
C SER A 234 -20.68 -14.57 5.40
N ALA A 235 -19.98 -13.62 5.98
CA ALA A 235 -19.01 -12.80 5.23
C ALA A 235 -17.84 -13.67 4.70
N LEU A 236 -17.30 -14.57 5.51
CA LEU A 236 -16.25 -15.49 5.08
C LEU A 236 -16.73 -16.44 3.97
N SER A 237 -17.92 -17.01 4.14
CA SER A 237 -18.54 -17.91 3.13
C SER A 237 -18.79 -17.16 1.83
N LEU A 238 -19.32 -15.93 1.90
CA LEU A 238 -19.57 -15.11 0.72
C LEU A 238 -18.26 -14.66 0.04
N SER A 239 -17.22 -14.39 0.82
CA SER A 239 -15.87 -14.14 0.28
C SER A 239 -15.34 -15.35 -0.48
N ALA A 240 -15.48 -16.54 0.08
CA ALA A 240 -15.06 -17.79 -0.59
C ALA A 240 -15.85 -18.06 -1.87
N VAL A 241 -17.16 -17.81 -1.87
CA VAL A 241 -18.02 -17.91 -3.06
C VAL A 241 -17.60 -16.85 -4.10
N SER A 242 -17.36 -15.62 -3.69
CA SER A 242 -16.87 -14.56 -4.58
C SER A 242 -15.52 -14.92 -5.20
N LEU A 243 -14.60 -15.48 -4.40
CA LEU A 243 -13.29 -15.97 -4.88
C LEU A 243 -13.47 -17.09 -5.92
N PHE A 244 -14.36 -18.02 -5.67
CA PHE A 244 -14.65 -19.10 -6.62
C PHE A 244 -15.16 -18.55 -7.95
N PHE A 245 -16.09 -17.59 -7.94
CA PHE A 245 -16.56 -16.95 -9.16
C PHE A 245 -15.48 -16.09 -9.82
N LEU A 246 -14.64 -15.40 -9.05
CA LEU A 246 -13.49 -14.68 -9.57
C LEU A 246 -12.55 -15.61 -10.32
N LEU A 247 -12.14 -16.74 -9.72
CA LEU A 247 -11.23 -17.70 -10.35
C LEU A 247 -11.86 -18.31 -11.62
N ARG A 248 -13.18 -18.55 -11.62
CA ARG A 248 -13.89 -19.02 -12.81
C ARG A 248 -14.01 -17.97 -13.93
N ALA A 249 -14.27 -16.72 -13.56
CA ALA A 249 -14.33 -15.62 -14.52
C ALA A 249 -12.95 -15.40 -15.17
N GLU A 250 -11.91 -15.34 -14.36
CA GLU A 250 -10.52 -15.18 -14.84
C GLU A 250 -10.04 -16.34 -15.71
N ALA A 251 -10.46 -17.59 -15.40
CA ALA A 251 -10.11 -18.76 -16.23
C ALA A 251 -10.75 -18.74 -17.61
N LYS A 252 -11.83 -17.96 -17.81
CA LYS A 252 -12.56 -17.83 -19.07
C LYS A 252 -12.31 -16.50 -19.79
N ALA A 253 -11.70 -15.53 -19.13
CA ALA A 253 -11.47 -14.20 -19.67
C ALA A 253 -10.41 -14.24 -20.80
N GLU A 254 -10.69 -13.56 -21.90
CA GLU A 254 -9.71 -13.40 -23.00
C GLU A 254 -8.49 -12.58 -22.54
N THR A 255 -8.70 -11.65 -21.63
CA THR A 255 -7.66 -10.80 -21.03
C THR A 255 -7.80 -10.79 -19.51
N PRO A 256 -7.36 -11.88 -18.84
CA PRO A 256 -7.55 -12.02 -17.39
C PRO A 256 -6.76 -10.97 -16.59
N ILE A 257 -7.36 -10.51 -15.49
CA ILE A 257 -6.68 -9.70 -14.48
C ILE A 257 -5.64 -10.57 -13.74
N LEU A 258 -6.02 -11.82 -13.44
CA LEU A 258 -5.22 -12.82 -12.77
C LEU A 258 -4.96 -13.99 -13.72
N ASP A 259 -3.83 -13.98 -14.46
CA ASP A 259 -3.47 -15.13 -15.30
C ASP A 259 -2.96 -16.30 -14.43
N LEU A 260 -3.88 -17.22 -14.14
CA LEU A 260 -3.61 -18.39 -13.29
C LEU A 260 -2.52 -19.31 -13.83
N SER A 261 -2.23 -19.25 -15.15
CA SER A 261 -1.17 -20.07 -15.75
C SER A 261 0.22 -19.75 -15.21
N MET A 262 0.44 -18.49 -14.78
CA MET A 262 1.72 -18.06 -14.22
C MET A 262 2.04 -18.76 -12.88
N PHE A 263 1.03 -19.17 -12.12
CA PHE A 263 1.23 -19.90 -10.86
C PHE A 263 1.80 -21.31 -11.03
N ARG A 264 1.82 -21.84 -12.25
CA ARG A 264 2.51 -23.10 -12.56
C ARG A 264 4.04 -22.94 -12.49
N VAL A 265 4.52 -21.71 -12.62
CA VAL A 265 5.96 -21.41 -12.49
C VAL A 265 6.30 -21.24 -11.00
N ARG A 266 7.08 -22.17 -10.45
CA ARG A 266 7.43 -22.21 -9.02
C ARG A 266 8.06 -20.89 -8.53
N LEU A 267 8.93 -20.28 -9.35
CA LEU A 267 9.60 -19.02 -9.03
C LEU A 267 8.59 -17.88 -8.93
N PHE A 268 7.61 -17.82 -9.83
CA PHE A 268 6.52 -16.83 -9.80
C PHE A 268 5.67 -17.00 -8.54
N SER A 269 5.18 -18.21 -8.27
CA SER A 269 4.30 -18.49 -7.13
C SER A 269 4.97 -18.19 -5.79
N ALA A 270 6.22 -18.65 -5.60
CA ALA A 270 6.98 -18.37 -4.38
C ALA A 270 7.26 -16.87 -4.22
N GLY A 271 7.53 -16.15 -5.33
CA GLY A 271 7.74 -14.71 -5.33
C GLY A 271 6.50 -13.93 -4.93
N ILE A 272 5.34 -14.26 -5.51
CA ILE A 272 4.05 -13.63 -5.21
C ILE A 272 3.61 -13.91 -3.77
N LEU A 273 3.69 -15.16 -3.31
CA LEU A 273 3.32 -15.51 -1.93
C LEU A 273 4.24 -14.84 -0.89
N SER A 274 5.55 -14.80 -1.13
CA SER A 274 6.48 -14.09 -0.26
C SER A 274 6.16 -12.59 -0.22
N LEU A 275 5.85 -11.98 -1.37
CA LEU A 275 5.47 -10.57 -1.47
C LEU A 275 4.18 -10.28 -0.67
N PHE A 276 3.18 -11.15 -0.79
CA PHE A 276 1.94 -11.04 -0.03
C PHE A 276 2.19 -11.00 1.48
N LEU A 277 2.95 -11.97 2.01
CA LEU A 277 3.25 -12.08 3.43
C LEU A 277 4.07 -10.88 3.94
N ILE A 278 5.14 -10.54 3.24
CA ILE A 278 6.03 -9.45 3.66
C ILE A 278 5.33 -8.08 3.57
N SER A 279 4.51 -7.83 2.53
CA SER A 279 3.72 -6.60 2.44
C SER A 279 2.69 -6.50 3.57
N GLY A 280 2.12 -7.63 3.99
CA GLY A 280 1.22 -7.70 5.14
C GLY A 280 1.92 -7.29 6.44
N THR A 281 3.10 -7.83 6.70
CA THR A 281 3.85 -7.48 7.92
C THR A 281 4.28 -6.01 7.94
N LEU A 282 4.68 -5.45 6.78
CA LEU A 282 5.00 -4.03 6.65
C LEU A 282 3.83 -3.13 7.04
N SER A 283 2.68 -3.39 6.42
CA SER A 283 1.49 -2.55 6.65
C SER A 283 0.97 -2.67 8.08
N ALA A 284 1.06 -3.86 8.68
CA ALA A 284 0.70 -4.09 10.07
C ALA A 284 1.57 -3.29 11.05
N ILE A 285 2.89 -3.28 10.85
CA ILE A 285 3.82 -2.49 11.67
C ILE A 285 3.54 -1.00 11.49
N ASN A 286 3.39 -0.52 10.27
CA ASN A 286 3.08 0.86 9.97
C ASN A 286 1.74 1.32 10.56
N PHE A 287 0.79 0.40 10.75
CA PHE A 287 -0.48 0.66 11.39
C PHE A 287 -0.36 0.71 12.93
N LEU A 288 0.30 -0.27 13.55
CA LEU A 288 0.38 -0.40 15.01
C LEU A 288 1.39 0.56 15.65
N LEU A 289 2.53 0.79 15.00
CA LEU A 289 3.64 1.55 15.57
C LEU A 289 3.27 3.00 15.95
N PRO A 290 2.51 3.77 15.16
CA PRO A 290 2.07 5.11 15.56
C PRO A 290 1.26 5.12 16.85
N PHE A 291 0.42 4.13 17.10
CA PHE A 291 -0.34 4.02 18.34
C PHE A 291 0.57 3.75 19.54
N TYR A 292 1.53 2.83 19.39
CA TYR A 292 2.52 2.57 20.43
C TYR A 292 3.31 3.85 20.77
N LEU A 293 3.81 4.54 19.75
CA LEU A 293 4.64 5.74 19.95
C LEU A 293 3.86 6.93 20.52
N GLN A 294 2.65 7.21 20.02
CA GLN A 294 1.86 8.36 20.47
C GLN A 294 1.14 8.10 21.79
N ASN A 295 0.39 6.98 21.89
CA ASN A 295 -0.48 6.75 23.02
C ASN A 295 0.26 6.23 24.26
N LEU A 296 1.30 5.40 24.06
CA LEU A 296 2.02 4.76 25.14
C LEU A 296 3.28 5.52 25.54
N LEU A 297 4.14 5.87 24.56
CA LEU A 297 5.39 6.59 24.84
C LEU A 297 5.23 8.11 24.83
N GLY A 298 4.08 8.64 24.38
CA GLY A 298 3.79 10.08 24.40
C GLY A 298 4.55 10.92 23.38
N TYR A 299 5.10 10.29 22.33
CA TYR A 299 5.73 11.03 21.24
C TYR A 299 4.70 11.85 20.47
N SER A 300 5.08 13.06 20.06
CA SER A 300 4.24 13.88 19.19
C SER A 300 4.14 13.26 17.78
N PRO A 301 3.06 13.54 17.03
CA PRO A 301 2.93 13.13 15.62
C PRO A 301 4.13 13.47 14.76
N SER A 302 4.76 14.64 14.93
CA SER A 302 6.00 15.01 14.24
C SER A 302 7.16 14.07 14.57
N GLN A 303 7.36 13.77 15.85
CA GLN A 303 8.41 12.85 16.29
C GLN A 303 8.19 11.46 15.73
N VAL A 304 6.94 10.97 15.75
CA VAL A 304 6.57 9.68 15.17
C VAL A 304 6.84 9.67 13.65
N GLY A 305 6.51 10.76 12.96
CA GLY A 305 6.81 10.92 11.54
C GLY A 305 8.30 10.74 11.22
N TRP A 306 9.18 11.38 11.99
CA TRP A 306 10.63 11.26 11.83
C TRP A 306 11.16 9.87 12.21
N ILE A 307 10.62 9.23 13.22
CA ILE A 307 11.00 7.86 13.64
C ILE A 307 10.69 6.87 12.52
N ILE A 308 9.48 6.95 11.95
CA ILE A 308 9.03 6.01 10.92
C ILE A 308 9.81 6.17 9.60
N VAL A 309 10.30 7.37 9.30
CA VAL A 309 11.08 7.63 8.09
C VAL A 309 12.41 6.85 8.08
N ALA A 310 12.92 6.40 9.23
CA ALA A 310 14.17 5.66 9.33
C ALA A 310 14.24 4.44 8.40
N ASP A 311 13.14 3.67 8.27
CA ASP A 311 13.06 2.53 7.35
C ASP A 311 13.26 2.96 5.90
N SER A 312 12.57 4.04 5.52
CA SER A 312 12.49 4.51 4.15
C SER A 312 13.80 5.14 3.66
N VAL A 313 14.53 5.83 4.55
CA VAL A 313 15.87 6.36 4.25
C VAL A 313 16.83 5.21 3.96
N VAL A 314 16.80 4.16 4.77
CA VAL A 314 17.63 2.97 4.57
C VAL A 314 17.26 2.25 3.27
N ILE A 315 15.97 2.10 2.97
CA ILE A 315 15.50 1.52 1.71
C ILE A 315 16.06 2.31 0.52
N MET A 316 15.99 3.63 0.56
CA MET A 316 16.46 4.49 -0.53
C MET A 316 17.96 4.30 -0.83
N ILE A 317 18.77 4.13 0.22
CA ILE A 317 20.22 3.91 0.09
C ILE A 317 20.51 2.48 -0.35
N MET A 318 19.83 1.50 0.23
CA MET A 318 20.14 0.08 0.03
C MET A 318 19.53 -0.51 -1.24
N ALA A 319 18.45 0.06 -1.79
CA ALA A 319 17.76 -0.51 -2.95
C ALA A 319 18.65 -0.58 -4.21
N PRO A 320 19.45 0.44 -4.58
CA PRO A 320 20.38 0.33 -5.70
C PRO A 320 21.47 -0.74 -5.46
N ILE A 321 21.96 -0.83 -4.22
CA ILE A 321 23.00 -1.81 -3.82
C ILE A 321 22.42 -3.23 -3.92
N ALA A 322 21.22 -3.44 -3.41
CA ALA A 322 20.54 -4.73 -3.47
C ALA A 322 20.23 -5.14 -4.92
N GLY A 323 19.87 -4.20 -5.79
CA GLY A 323 19.68 -4.44 -7.22
C GLY A 323 20.95 -4.95 -7.88
N ALA A 324 22.07 -4.21 -7.73
CA ALA A 324 23.35 -4.60 -8.29
C ALA A 324 23.90 -5.93 -7.71
N LEU A 325 23.63 -6.20 -6.44
CA LEU A 325 24.00 -7.44 -5.78
C LEU A 325 23.18 -8.63 -6.28
N SER A 326 21.90 -8.39 -6.64
CA SER A 326 21.01 -9.41 -7.20
C SER A 326 21.50 -9.96 -8.53
N ASP A 327 22.10 -9.08 -9.36
CA ASP A 327 22.64 -9.49 -10.67
C ASP A 327 23.85 -10.43 -10.51
N ARG A 328 24.59 -10.33 -9.38
CA ARG A 328 25.78 -11.14 -9.09
C ARG A 328 25.47 -12.42 -8.31
N LEU A 329 24.67 -12.33 -7.26
CA LEU A 329 24.42 -13.43 -6.32
C LEU A 329 23.12 -14.20 -6.59
N GLY A 330 22.29 -13.67 -7.51
CA GLY A 330 20.98 -14.21 -7.82
C GLY A 330 19.88 -13.81 -6.83
N SER A 331 18.66 -13.74 -7.33
CA SER A 331 17.49 -13.25 -6.57
C SER A 331 17.10 -14.17 -5.39
N ARG A 332 17.32 -15.49 -5.49
CA ARG A 332 16.94 -16.46 -4.43
C ARG A 332 17.63 -16.15 -3.11
N LEU A 333 18.95 -16.02 -3.11
CA LEU A 333 19.73 -15.77 -1.89
C LEU A 333 19.32 -14.43 -1.25
N LEU A 334 19.27 -13.35 -2.05
CA LEU A 334 18.96 -12.03 -1.54
C LEU A 334 17.54 -11.91 -1.01
N CYS A 335 16.55 -12.48 -1.71
CA CYS A 335 15.17 -12.46 -1.22
C CYS A 335 15.02 -13.26 0.09
N THR A 336 15.71 -14.40 0.22
CA THR A 336 15.68 -15.21 1.45
C THR A 336 16.35 -14.48 2.62
N LEU A 337 17.54 -13.88 2.38
CA LEU A 337 18.22 -13.05 3.37
C LEU A 337 17.38 -11.82 3.74
N GLY A 338 16.76 -11.15 2.76
CA GLY A 338 15.87 -10.01 3.00
C GLY A 338 14.71 -10.37 3.91
N CYS A 339 14.01 -11.48 3.65
CA CYS A 339 12.95 -11.96 4.54
C CYS A 339 13.48 -12.31 5.95
N ALA A 340 14.66 -12.93 6.06
CA ALA A 340 15.27 -13.26 7.35
C ALA A 340 15.64 -12.00 8.15
N VAL A 341 16.19 -10.97 7.49
CA VAL A 341 16.50 -9.68 8.11
C VAL A 341 15.22 -8.97 8.57
N ILE A 342 14.12 -9.03 7.79
CA ILE A 342 12.80 -8.53 8.20
C ILE A 342 12.31 -9.27 9.45
N ALA A 343 12.40 -10.60 9.49
CA ALA A 343 11.99 -11.38 10.65
C ALA A 343 12.82 -11.03 11.90
N LEU A 344 14.12 -10.82 11.75
CA LEU A 344 14.99 -10.35 12.82
C LEU A 344 14.60 -8.95 13.33
N ALA A 345 14.31 -8.03 12.44
CA ALA A 345 13.84 -6.69 12.79
C ALA A 345 12.52 -6.75 13.58
N GLN A 346 11.56 -7.55 13.14
CA GLN A 346 10.28 -7.74 13.83
C GLN A 346 10.47 -8.36 15.21
N PHE A 347 11.39 -9.29 15.37
CA PHE A 347 11.73 -9.87 16.67
C PHE A 347 12.23 -8.79 17.65
N PHE A 348 13.05 -7.83 17.20
CA PHE A 348 13.47 -6.71 18.04
C PHE A 348 12.32 -5.72 18.31
N LEU A 349 11.46 -5.43 17.31
CA LEU A 349 10.28 -4.57 17.50
C LEU A 349 9.30 -5.18 18.52
N ALA A 350 9.14 -6.50 18.54
CA ALA A 350 8.29 -7.18 19.51
C ALA A 350 8.81 -7.08 20.95
N ARG A 351 10.07 -6.69 21.16
CA ARG A 351 10.70 -6.51 22.49
C ARG A 351 10.77 -5.06 22.96
N LEU A 352 10.04 -4.18 22.29
CA LEU A 352 9.92 -2.80 22.76
C LEU A 352 9.11 -2.75 24.06
N ASP A 353 9.54 -1.89 24.97
CA ASP A 353 8.97 -1.67 26.31
C ASP A 353 8.71 -0.17 26.56
N LEU A 354 8.26 0.20 27.78
CA LEU A 354 7.99 1.59 28.15
C LEU A 354 9.25 2.47 28.16
N ASP A 355 10.39 1.86 28.44
CA ASP A 355 11.68 2.54 28.56
C ASP A 355 12.49 2.46 27.25
N ALA A 356 11.82 2.16 26.14
CA ALA A 356 12.48 2.02 24.85
C ALA A 356 13.12 3.34 24.40
N SER A 357 14.45 3.38 24.39
CA SER A 357 15.19 4.53 23.86
C SER A 357 14.94 4.70 22.36
N LEU A 358 15.13 5.91 21.84
CA LEU A 358 14.96 6.22 20.42
C LEU A 358 15.77 5.26 19.53
N LEU A 359 16.98 4.90 19.94
CA LEU A 359 17.83 3.96 19.21
C LEU A 359 17.22 2.55 19.18
N ARG A 360 16.65 2.08 20.30
CA ARG A 360 15.97 0.78 20.39
C ARG A 360 14.74 0.69 19.48
N ILE A 361 14.15 1.83 19.13
CA ILE A 361 13.02 1.91 18.17
C ILE A 361 13.52 2.03 16.74
N MET A 362 14.45 2.95 16.48
CA MET A 362 14.91 3.24 15.10
C MET A 362 15.81 2.14 14.52
N ALA A 363 16.64 1.47 15.33
CA ALA A 363 17.53 0.43 14.84
C ALA A 363 16.78 -0.76 14.21
N PRO A 364 15.74 -1.33 14.83
CA PRO A 364 14.92 -2.36 14.17
C PRO A 364 14.23 -1.87 12.90
N LEU A 365 13.77 -0.61 12.84
CA LEU A 365 13.18 -0.04 11.63
C LEU A 365 14.22 0.08 10.51
N ALA A 366 15.44 0.51 10.83
CA ALA A 366 16.54 0.55 9.87
C ALA A 366 16.91 -0.86 9.37
N ILE A 367 17.02 -1.85 10.27
CA ILE A 367 17.25 -3.26 9.91
C ILE A 367 16.11 -3.76 9.00
N TRP A 368 14.87 -3.40 9.32
CA TRP A 368 13.71 -3.73 8.50
C TRP A 368 13.85 -3.14 7.08
N GLY A 369 14.29 -1.88 6.97
CA GLY A 369 14.56 -1.21 5.70
C GLY A 369 15.63 -1.92 4.85
N VAL A 370 16.71 -2.41 5.47
CA VAL A 370 17.71 -3.26 4.80
C VAL A 370 17.06 -4.52 4.25
N GLY A 371 16.29 -5.23 5.07
CA GLY A 371 15.60 -6.46 4.67
C GLY A 371 14.64 -6.24 3.51
N TRP A 372 13.85 -5.16 3.54
CA TRP A 372 12.95 -4.81 2.45
C TRP A 372 13.70 -4.50 1.15
N ALA A 373 14.79 -3.75 1.20
CA ALA A 373 15.59 -3.45 0.03
C ALA A 373 16.18 -4.71 -0.61
N LEU A 374 16.70 -5.62 0.23
CA LEU A 374 17.24 -6.92 -0.23
C LEU A 374 16.16 -7.84 -0.82
N PHE A 375 14.89 -7.68 -0.39
CA PHE A 375 13.78 -8.49 -0.86
C PHE A 375 13.08 -7.90 -2.09
N ASN A 376 12.65 -6.63 -2.03
CA ASN A 376 11.64 -6.09 -2.93
C ASN A 376 12.10 -6.01 -4.40
N ALA A 377 13.24 -5.36 -4.67
CA ALA A 377 13.72 -5.18 -6.04
C ALA A 377 14.13 -6.51 -6.69
N PRO A 378 14.93 -7.40 -6.04
CA PRO A 378 15.24 -8.71 -6.57
C PRO A 378 14.01 -9.61 -6.78
N ASN A 379 13.00 -9.51 -5.90
CA ASN A 379 11.77 -10.27 -6.01
C ASN A 379 10.96 -9.86 -7.24
N GLN A 380 10.75 -8.55 -7.45
CA GLN A 380 10.02 -8.05 -8.62
C GLN A 380 10.73 -8.41 -9.92
N SER A 381 12.06 -8.21 -10.00
CA SER A 381 12.86 -8.62 -11.16
C SER A 381 12.73 -10.11 -11.46
N SER A 382 12.78 -10.94 -10.43
CA SER A 382 12.64 -12.39 -10.52
C SER A 382 11.25 -12.83 -11.02
N ILE A 383 10.17 -12.22 -10.50
CA ILE A 383 8.79 -12.50 -10.91
C ILE A 383 8.58 -12.12 -12.38
N LEU A 384 9.02 -10.92 -12.79
CA LEU A 384 8.88 -10.45 -14.17
C LEU A 384 9.74 -11.26 -15.14
N GLY A 385 10.93 -11.70 -14.71
CA GLY A 385 11.80 -12.56 -15.52
C GLY A 385 11.34 -14.02 -15.62
N ALA A 386 10.34 -14.43 -14.84
CA ALA A 386 9.79 -15.80 -14.87
C ALA A 386 8.65 -15.98 -15.90
N VAL A 387 8.22 -14.92 -16.57
CA VAL A 387 7.10 -14.92 -17.51
C VAL A 387 7.55 -14.48 -18.90
N SER A 388 6.80 -14.91 -19.94
CA SER A 388 7.04 -14.46 -21.32
C SER A 388 6.79 -12.96 -21.48
N GLY A 389 7.43 -12.32 -22.47
CA GLY A 389 7.33 -10.88 -22.71
C GLY A 389 5.91 -10.36 -22.83
N GLU A 390 5.01 -11.13 -23.46
CA GLU A 390 3.58 -10.81 -23.60
C GLU A 390 2.84 -10.72 -22.25
N LYS A 391 3.29 -11.45 -21.23
CA LYS A 391 2.67 -11.55 -19.91
C LYS A 391 3.27 -10.60 -18.87
N ILE A 392 4.33 -9.84 -19.20
CA ILE A 392 4.99 -8.93 -18.26
C ILE A 392 4.00 -7.91 -17.67
N GLY A 393 3.08 -7.37 -18.48
CA GLY A 393 2.07 -6.43 -18.01
C GLY A 393 1.13 -7.03 -16.97
N ALA A 394 0.63 -8.24 -17.21
CA ALA A 394 -0.22 -8.97 -16.28
C ALA A 394 0.55 -9.33 -14.98
N ALA A 395 1.80 -9.78 -15.10
CA ALA A 395 2.65 -10.06 -13.93
C ALA A 395 2.91 -8.82 -13.07
N ALA A 396 3.16 -7.66 -13.69
CA ALA A 396 3.31 -6.39 -12.98
C ALA A 396 2.01 -5.96 -12.27
N GLY A 397 0.85 -6.17 -12.90
CA GLY A 397 -0.46 -5.99 -12.28
C GLY A 397 -0.66 -6.89 -11.06
N MET A 398 -0.29 -8.17 -11.18
CA MET A 398 -0.36 -9.14 -10.07
C MET A 398 0.56 -8.76 -8.90
N ILE A 399 1.79 -8.31 -9.18
CA ILE A 399 2.70 -7.79 -8.15
C ILE A 399 2.03 -6.65 -7.37
N ALA A 400 1.48 -5.66 -8.08
CA ALA A 400 0.85 -4.50 -7.45
C ALA A 400 -0.38 -4.88 -6.63
N THR A 401 -1.26 -5.72 -7.18
CA THR A 401 -2.48 -6.21 -6.49
C THR A 401 -2.12 -7.03 -5.27
N THR A 402 -1.14 -7.96 -5.40
CA THR A 402 -0.68 -8.80 -4.30
C THR A 402 -0.10 -8.00 -3.14
N ALA A 403 0.77 -7.02 -3.42
CA ALA A 403 1.36 -6.17 -2.39
C ALA A 403 0.29 -5.39 -1.61
N ARG A 404 -0.72 -4.85 -2.31
CA ARG A 404 -1.81 -4.11 -1.67
C ARG A 404 -2.76 -5.01 -0.90
N THR A 405 -3.16 -6.16 -1.48
CA THR A 405 -4.01 -7.14 -0.79
C THR A 405 -3.33 -7.65 0.48
N GLY A 406 -2.04 -8.02 0.39
CA GLY A 406 -1.24 -8.40 1.54
C GLY A 406 -1.20 -7.30 2.61
N GLY A 407 -0.97 -6.04 2.18
CA GLY A 407 -0.96 -4.88 3.06
C GLY A 407 -2.29 -4.67 3.80
N ALA A 408 -3.41 -4.67 3.09
CA ALA A 408 -4.74 -4.51 3.67
C ALA A 408 -5.06 -5.65 4.66
N MET A 409 -4.72 -6.91 4.30
CA MET A 409 -4.89 -8.04 5.20
C MET A 409 -4.00 -7.93 6.44
N GLY A 410 -2.76 -7.46 6.29
CA GLY A 410 -1.85 -7.24 7.41
C GLY A 410 -2.40 -6.22 8.41
N VAL A 411 -2.95 -5.10 7.94
CA VAL A 411 -3.64 -4.11 8.78
C VAL A 411 -4.83 -4.74 9.50
N ALA A 412 -5.71 -5.42 8.77
CA ALA A 412 -6.90 -6.05 9.35
C ALA A 412 -6.55 -7.11 10.40
N LEU A 413 -5.63 -8.03 10.09
CA LEU A 413 -5.19 -9.08 11.00
C LEU A 413 -4.51 -8.51 12.25
N SER A 414 -3.63 -7.52 12.09
CA SER A 414 -2.94 -6.91 13.23
C SER A 414 -3.89 -6.17 14.15
N ALA A 415 -4.83 -5.39 13.62
CA ALA A 415 -5.85 -4.69 14.40
C ALA A 415 -6.78 -5.66 15.11
N THR A 416 -7.19 -6.72 14.41
CA THR A 416 -8.04 -7.79 14.96
C THR A 416 -7.35 -8.53 16.10
N LEU A 417 -6.12 -8.99 15.91
CA LEU A 417 -5.38 -9.72 16.93
C LEU A 417 -5.07 -8.83 18.13
N PHE A 418 -4.62 -7.61 17.90
CA PHE A 418 -4.35 -6.63 18.94
C PHE A 418 -5.61 -6.34 19.78
N SER A 419 -6.74 -6.05 19.13
CA SER A 419 -8.02 -5.82 19.82
C SER A 419 -8.52 -7.02 20.59
N SER A 420 -8.33 -8.25 20.04
CA SER A 420 -8.73 -9.49 20.72
C SER A 420 -7.97 -9.72 22.01
N LEU A 421 -6.66 -9.48 21.98
CA LEU A 421 -5.79 -9.62 23.15
C LEU A 421 -6.16 -8.61 24.25
N LEU A 422 -6.45 -7.37 23.87
CA LEU A 422 -6.89 -6.35 24.81
C LEU A 422 -8.28 -6.65 25.38
N SER A 423 -9.20 -7.14 24.55
CA SER A 423 -10.54 -7.56 25.01
C SER A 423 -10.47 -8.76 25.96
N ALA A 424 -9.59 -9.72 25.70
CA ALA A 424 -9.34 -10.84 26.60
C ALA A 424 -8.77 -10.39 27.95
N ALA A 425 -8.06 -9.25 27.99
CA ALA A 425 -7.58 -8.61 29.21
C ALA A 425 -8.61 -7.70 29.89
N GLY A 426 -9.87 -7.69 29.41
CA GLY A 426 -10.98 -6.96 30.03
C GLY A 426 -11.18 -5.52 29.56
N LEU A 427 -10.47 -5.06 28.51
CA LEU A 427 -10.65 -3.72 27.95
C LEU A 427 -11.76 -3.71 26.89
N SER A 428 -12.71 -2.79 26.99
CA SER A 428 -13.78 -2.61 26.01
C SER A 428 -13.27 -1.93 24.70
N GLY A 429 -13.99 -2.10 23.59
CA GLY A 429 -13.59 -1.52 22.30
C GLY A 429 -13.44 0.01 22.30
N SER A 430 -14.25 0.75 23.08
CA SER A 430 -14.12 2.20 23.26
C SER A 430 -12.86 2.57 24.07
N GLN A 431 -12.52 1.77 25.05
CA GLN A 431 -11.29 1.96 25.85
C GLN A 431 -10.02 1.71 25.02
N ILE A 432 -10.05 0.74 24.11
CA ILE A 432 -8.89 0.43 23.25
C ILE A 432 -8.52 1.64 22.38
N GLY A 433 -9.50 2.44 21.94
CA GLY A 433 -9.26 3.64 21.14
C GLY A 433 -8.84 4.89 21.95
N ALA A 434 -9.07 4.90 23.28
CA ALA A 434 -8.83 6.06 24.11
C ALA A 434 -7.36 6.12 24.59
N PRO A 435 -6.62 7.21 24.33
CA PRO A 435 -5.20 7.33 24.75
C PRO A 435 -4.99 7.17 26.27
N GLU A 436 -5.97 7.57 27.07
CA GLU A 436 -5.92 7.47 28.55
C GLU A 436 -5.84 6.00 29.00
N SER A 437 -6.56 5.09 28.33
CA SER A 437 -6.56 3.68 28.67
C SER A 437 -5.18 3.04 28.45
N TRP A 438 -4.41 3.50 27.47
CA TRP A 438 -3.05 3.03 27.22
C TRP A 438 -2.10 3.38 28.37
N ARG A 439 -2.33 4.52 29.03
CA ARG A 439 -1.54 4.98 30.18
C ARG A 439 -1.96 4.32 31.51
N THR A 440 -3.21 3.92 31.64
CA THR A 440 -3.71 3.24 32.86
C THR A 440 -3.36 1.76 32.92
N ALA A 441 -3.20 1.10 31.78
CA ALA A 441 -2.85 -0.33 31.69
C ALA A 441 -1.68 -0.59 30.73
N PRO A 442 -0.52 0.07 30.87
CA PRO A 442 0.54 0.08 29.86
C PRO A 442 1.12 -1.31 29.60
N GLN A 443 1.26 -2.16 30.61
CA GLN A 443 1.78 -3.51 30.46
C GLN A 443 0.86 -4.40 29.61
N THR A 444 -0.46 -4.22 29.71
CA THR A 444 -1.44 -4.94 28.90
C THR A 444 -1.31 -4.56 27.42
N PHE A 445 -1.14 -3.26 27.15
CA PHE A 445 -0.95 -2.78 25.79
C PHE A 445 0.39 -3.22 25.19
N ILE A 446 1.50 -3.18 25.94
CA ILE A 446 2.80 -3.69 25.49
C ILE A 446 2.72 -5.19 25.23
N GLY A 447 2.15 -5.98 26.15
CA GLY A 447 2.01 -7.43 25.99
C GLY A 447 1.20 -7.78 24.73
N SER A 448 0.11 -7.05 24.48
CA SER A 448 -0.71 -7.23 23.27
C SER A 448 0.03 -6.81 21.99
N PHE A 449 0.78 -5.70 22.03
CA PHE A 449 1.62 -5.25 20.94
C PHE A 449 2.70 -6.29 20.62
N SER A 450 3.48 -6.73 21.61
CA SER A 450 4.53 -7.73 21.47
C SER A 450 3.99 -9.03 20.88
N THR A 451 2.88 -9.55 21.44
CA THR A 451 2.25 -10.79 20.98
C THR A 451 1.77 -10.66 19.53
N THR A 452 1.20 -9.51 19.17
CA THR A 452 0.76 -9.24 17.78
C THR A 452 1.95 -9.22 16.82
N ILE A 453 3.05 -8.55 17.18
CA ILE A 453 4.26 -8.51 16.34
C ILE A 453 4.91 -9.90 16.23
N TYR A 454 4.94 -10.72 17.30
CA TYR A 454 5.42 -12.10 17.22
C TYR A 454 4.55 -12.96 16.31
N ALA A 455 3.22 -12.80 16.36
CA ALA A 455 2.33 -13.51 15.44
C ALA A 455 2.58 -13.12 13.97
N LEU A 456 2.82 -11.83 13.72
CA LEU A 456 3.18 -11.34 12.38
C LEU A 456 4.57 -11.83 11.94
N ASN A 457 5.50 -12.02 12.87
CA ASN A 457 6.82 -12.56 12.59
C ASN A 457 6.77 -13.98 12.03
N PHE A 458 5.76 -14.77 12.43
CA PHE A 458 5.50 -16.08 11.82
C PHE A 458 5.31 -15.98 10.30
N PHE A 459 4.61 -14.93 9.80
CA PHE A 459 4.45 -14.71 8.36
C PHE A 459 5.77 -14.33 7.68
N ALA A 460 6.63 -13.56 8.35
CA ALA A 460 7.95 -13.25 7.83
C ALA A 460 8.84 -14.51 7.75
N LEU A 461 8.81 -15.37 8.77
CA LEU A 461 9.52 -16.65 8.74
C LEU A 461 8.98 -17.60 7.66
N LEU A 462 7.67 -17.63 7.46
CA LEU A 462 7.07 -18.39 6.37
C LEU A 462 7.53 -17.85 5.00
N ALA A 463 7.67 -16.55 4.86
CA ALA A 463 8.21 -15.93 3.65
C ALA A 463 9.70 -16.29 3.42
N VAL A 464 10.51 -16.43 4.48
CA VAL A 464 11.88 -16.98 4.39
C VAL A 464 11.86 -18.36 3.78
N PHE A 465 11.01 -19.25 4.31
CA PHE A 465 10.88 -20.61 3.81
C PHE A 465 10.43 -20.66 2.35
N LEU A 466 9.38 -19.91 1.98
CA LEU A 466 8.88 -19.83 0.61
C LEU A 466 9.94 -19.26 -0.35
N SER A 467 10.67 -18.25 0.08
CA SER A 467 11.73 -17.66 -0.72
C SER A 467 12.93 -18.62 -0.90
N ALA A 468 13.27 -19.41 0.12
CA ALA A 468 14.31 -20.44 0.03
C ALA A 468 13.91 -21.61 -0.90
N LEU A 469 12.62 -21.93 -0.99
CA LEU A 469 12.08 -22.94 -1.91
C LEU A 469 11.92 -22.44 -3.36
N ARG A 470 12.14 -21.18 -3.62
CA ARG A 470 12.13 -20.56 -4.96
C ARG A 470 13.13 -21.28 -5.87
N GLY A 471 12.72 -21.83 -6.99
CA GLY A 471 13.60 -22.47 -7.95
C GLY A 471 14.73 -21.54 -8.46
N ARG A 472 15.73 -22.09 -9.14
CA ARG A 472 16.68 -21.29 -9.93
C ARG A 472 15.93 -20.70 -11.15
N ARG A 473 16.42 -19.57 -11.64
CA ARG A 473 15.90 -18.97 -12.88
C ARG A 473 15.99 -20.05 -13.98
N PRO A 474 14.95 -20.31 -14.77
CA PRO A 474 15.13 -21.10 -15.99
C PRO A 474 16.14 -20.35 -16.87
N ASP A 475 17.14 -21.05 -17.35
CA ASP A 475 18.15 -20.53 -18.28
C ASP A 475 17.51 -20.13 -19.60
#